data_5d7792086acf94de8f73d730d4a50da4
#
_entry.id   5d7792086acf94de8f73d730d4a50da4
#
_cell.length_a   1.000
_cell.length_b   1.000
_cell.length_c   1.000
_cell.angle_alpha   90.00
_cell.angle_beta   90.00
_cell.angle_gamma   90.00
#
_symmetry.space_group_name_H-M   'P 1'
#
loop_
_entity.id
_entity.type
_entity.pdbx_description
1 polymer ?
#
loop_
_entity_poly.entity_id
_entity_poly.type
_entity_poly.pdbx_seq_one_letter_code
_entity_poly.pdbx_strand_id
1 'polypeptide(L)' 'MDKYDRMLLASLLENGRASYAELARKVNLSAPAVAERVAKLEASGVITGYQAKVDMAKVGLPIQCVIELRL' A
#
# COMPACT_ATOMS: atom_id res chain seq x y z
N MET A 1 -8.26 -15.84 -1.84
CA MET A 1 -7.19 -15.07 -1.21
C MET A 1 -6.62 -15.89 -0.05
N ASP A 2 -5.34 -16.17 -0.09
CA ASP A 2 -4.71 -17.01 0.93
C ASP A 2 -4.11 -16.15 2.07
N LYS A 3 -3.44 -16.82 3.02
CA LYS A 3 -2.88 -16.12 4.17
C LYS A 3 -1.80 -15.12 3.80
N TYR A 4 -1.02 -15.41 2.75
CA TYR A 4 0.04 -14.50 2.30
C TYR A 4 -0.54 -13.22 1.74
N ASP A 5 -1.61 -13.32 0.97
CA ASP A 5 -2.30 -12.15 0.44
C ASP A 5 -2.84 -11.27 1.58
N ARG A 6 -3.43 -11.90 2.60
CA ARG A 6 -3.95 -11.17 3.76
C ARG A 6 -2.83 -10.48 4.53
N MET A 7 -1.69 -11.15 4.70
CA MET A 7 -0.53 -10.57 5.38
C MET A 7 0.03 -9.40 4.59
N LEU A 8 0.09 -9.52 3.26
CA LEU A 8 0.54 -8.43 2.39
C LEU A 8 -0.40 -7.23 2.50
N LEU A 9 -1.70 -7.46 2.45
CA LEU A 9 -2.68 -6.38 2.57
C LEU A 9 -2.59 -5.68 3.92
N ALA A 10 -2.44 -6.44 5.00
CA ALA A 10 -2.28 -5.87 6.35
C ALA A 10 -1.01 -5.01 6.43
N SER A 11 0.10 -5.48 5.86
CA SER A 11 1.35 -4.73 5.85
C SER A 11 1.26 -3.46 5.03
N LEU A 12 0.58 -3.51 3.89
CA LEU A 12 0.38 -2.34 3.03
C LEU A 12 -0.56 -1.32 3.67
N LEU A 13 -1.55 -1.77 4.45
CA LEU A 13 -2.42 -0.87 5.19
C LEU A 13 -1.65 -0.10 6.27
N GLU A 14 -0.66 -0.73 6.88
CA GLU A 14 0.20 -0.07 7.85
C GLU A 14 1.17 0.90 7.18
N ASN A 15 1.76 0.48 6.06
CA ASN A 15 2.75 1.28 5.33
C ASN A 15 2.61 1.05 3.84
N GLY A 16 1.88 1.93 3.18
CA GLY A 16 1.65 1.85 1.73
C GLY A 16 2.91 2.11 0.91
N ARG A 17 4.00 2.57 1.52
CA ARG A 17 5.28 2.80 0.83
C ARG A 17 6.29 1.69 1.05
N ALA A 18 5.91 0.60 1.71
CA ALA A 18 6.82 -0.52 1.94
C ALA A 18 7.33 -1.07 0.61
N SER A 19 8.63 -1.32 0.53
CA SER A 19 9.24 -1.94 -0.64
C SER A 19 8.86 -3.42 -0.71
N TYR A 20 8.99 -4.01 -1.89
CA TYR A 20 8.77 -5.45 -2.03
C TYR A 20 9.75 -6.25 -1.18
N ALA A 21 10.97 -5.76 -1.01
CA ALA A 21 11.94 -6.43 -0.15
C ALA A 21 11.50 -6.41 1.33
N GLU A 22 10.94 -5.31 1.79
CA GLU A 22 10.40 -5.21 3.15
C GLU A 22 9.19 -6.12 3.34
N LEU A 23 8.27 -6.13 2.37
CA LEU A 23 7.11 -7.00 2.39
C LEU A 23 7.51 -8.47 2.38
N ALA A 24 8.50 -8.81 1.55
CA ALA A 24 9.01 -10.18 1.44
C ALA A 24 9.52 -10.69 2.79
N ARG A 25 10.24 -9.87 3.52
CA ARG A 25 10.72 -10.23 4.85
C ARG A 25 9.57 -10.46 5.83
N LYS A 26 8.55 -9.61 5.78
CA LYS A 26 7.39 -9.72 6.68
C LYS A 26 6.56 -10.96 6.43
N VAL A 27 6.39 -11.34 5.18
CA VAL A 27 5.53 -12.48 4.81
C VAL A 27 6.31 -13.74 4.52
N ASN A 28 7.63 -13.69 4.61
CA ASN A 28 8.52 -14.85 4.38
C ASN A 28 8.39 -15.39 2.95
N LEU A 29 8.41 -14.49 1.99
CA LEU A 29 8.42 -14.82 0.56
C LEU A 29 9.60 -14.10 -0.11
N SER A 30 9.88 -14.46 -1.36
CA SER A 30 10.84 -13.71 -2.16
C SER A 30 10.22 -12.42 -2.69
N ALA A 31 11.04 -11.42 -3.01
CA ALA A 31 10.55 -10.16 -3.57
C ALA A 31 9.79 -10.37 -4.90
N PRO A 32 10.27 -11.21 -5.85
CA PRO A 32 9.49 -11.51 -7.05
C PRO A 32 8.13 -12.14 -6.75
N ALA A 33 8.05 -13.02 -5.76
CA ALA A 33 6.76 -13.62 -5.38
C ALA A 33 5.81 -12.58 -4.82
N VAL A 34 6.31 -11.63 -4.00
CA VAL A 34 5.52 -10.52 -3.48
C VAL A 34 5.01 -9.66 -4.64
N ALA A 35 5.89 -9.29 -5.58
CA ALA A 35 5.50 -8.47 -6.72
C ALA A 35 4.39 -9.12 -7.54
N GLU A 36 4.47 -10.42 -7.77
CA GLU A 36 3.45 -11.15 -8.50
C GLU A 36 2.11 -11.14 -7.77
N ARG A 37 2.12 -11.37 -6.46
CA ARG A 37 0.89 -11.35 -5.66
C ARG A 37 0.26 -9.97 -5.61
N VAL A 38 1.07 -8.93 -5.43
CA VAL A 38 0.58 -7.55 -5.43
C VAL A 38 -0.04 -7.20 -6.79
N ALA A 39 0.61 -7.59 -7.90
CA ALA A 39 0.08 -7.35 -9.23
C ALA A 39 -1.30 -8.01 -9.43
N LYS A 40 -1.47 -9.23 -8.94
CA LYS A 40 -2.76 -9.93 -9.01
C LYS A 40 -3.83 -9.25 -8.17
N LEU A 41 -3.47 -8.77 -6.98
CA LEU A 41 -4.41 -8.05 -6.11
C LEU A 41 -4.84 -6.72 -6.74
N GLU A 42 -3.93 -6.04 -7.40
CA GLU A 42 -4.26 -4.81 -8.13
C GLU A 42 -5.17 -5.11 -9.31
N ALA A 43 -4.84 -6.13 -10.10
CA ALA A 43 -5.62 -6.49 -11.28
C ALA A 43 -7.04 -6.93 -10.92
N SER A 44 -7.23 -7.58 -9.78
CA SER A 44 -8.55 -8.04 -9.34
C SER A 44 -9.38 -6.95 -8.65
N GLY A 45 -8.79 -5.76 -8.41
CA GLY A 45 -9.49 -4.66 -7.77
C GLY A 45 -9.52 -4.71 -6.25
N VAL A 46 -8.82 -5.67 -5.64
CA VAL A 46 -8.68 -5.72 -4.18
C VAL A 46 -7.85 -4.54 -3.69
N ILE A 47 -6.73 -4.27 -4.37
CA ILE A 47 -5.97 -3.05 -4.13
C ILE A 47 -6.44 -2.02 -5.14
N THR A 48 -7.08 -0.97 -4.65
CA THR A 48 -7.66 0.09 -5.49
C THR A 48 -6.73 1.28 -5.66
N GLY A 49 -5.68 1.38 -4.87
CA GLY A 49 -4.72 2.46 -4.94
C GLY A 49 -3.90 2.54 -3.68
N TYR A 50 -3.04 3.53 -3.63
CA TYR A 50 -2.15 3.79 -2.50
C TYR A 50 -2.30 5.24 -2.08
N GLN A 51 -2.37 5.47 -0.77
CA GLN A 51 -2.57 6.82 -0.23
C GLN A 51 -1.58 7.10 0.88
N ALA A 52 -1.15 8.34 0.97
CA ALA A 52 -0.35 8.82 2.09
C ALA A 52 -1.28 9.23 3.22
N LYS A 53 -0.88 8.90 4.45
CA LYS A 53 -1.53 9.46 5.63
C LYS A 53 -0.90 10.82 5.91
N VAL A 54 -1.74 11.85 5.99
CA VAL A 54 -1.28 13.22 6.18
C VAL A 54 -1.92 13.81 7.43
N ASP A 55 -1.10 14.42 8.27
CA ASP A 55 -1.61 15.19 9.40
C ASP A 55 -2.01 16.57 8.90
N MET A 56 -3.29 16.79 8.77
CA MET A 56 -3.82 18.00 8.19
C MET A 56 -3.49 19.24 9.03
N ALA A 57 -3.41 19.08 10.33
CA ALA A 57 -3.04 20.18 11.22
C ALA A 57 -1.61 20.66 10.96
N LYS A 58 -0.70 19.73 10.67
CA LYS A 58 0.70 20.07 10.38
C LYS A 58 0.91 20.64 8.99
N VAL A 59 0.05 20.26 8.05
CA VAL A 59 0.11 20.78 6.68
C VAL A 59 -0.32 22.25 6.63
N GLY A 60 -1.31 22.64 7.46
CA GLY A 60 -1.84 23.98 7.48
C GLY A 60 -2.64 24.35 6.23
N LEU A 61 -3.10 23.35 5.47
CA LEU A 61 -3.88 23.54 4.25
C LEU A 61 -5.26 22.94 4.39
N PRO A 62 -6.29 23.55 3.74
CA PRO A 62 -7.60 22.91 3.67
C PRO A 62 -7.53 21.57 2.93
N ILE A 63 -8.45 20.67 3.27
CA ILE A 63 -8.53 19.35 2.64
C ILE A 63 -8.62 19.48 1.12
N GLN A 64 -9.37 20.46 0.62
CA GLN A 64 -9.54 20.69 -0.80
C GLN A 64 -8.23 20.94 -1.52
N CYS A 65 -7.33 21.74 -0.92
CA CYS A 65 -6.01 22.00 -1.49
C CYS A 65 -5.17 20.74 -1.55
N VAL A 66 -5.26 19.88 -0.53
CA VAL A 66 -4.53 18.62 -0.51
C VAL A 66 -5.02 17.68 -1.60
N ILE A 67 -6.34 17.63 -1.81
CA ILE A 67 -6.93 16.80 -2.87
C ILE A 67 -6.46 17.27 -4.25
N GLU A 68 -6.41 18.57 -4.48
CA GLU A 68 -5.93 19.14 -5.74
C GLU A 68 -4.46 18.79 -6.01
N LEU A 69 -3.64 18.74 -4.97
CA LEU A 69 -2.23 18.39 -5.11
C LEU A 69 -2.01 16.93 -5.49
N ARG A 70 -3.02 16.09 -5.39
CA ARG A 70 -2.91 14.68 -5.78
C ARG A 70 -2.91 14.46 -7.28
N LEU A 71 -3.23 15.46 -8.04
CA LEU A 71 -3.21 15.38 -9.49
C LEU A 71 -1.79 15.24 -10.02
#